data_835b2d035f5c992f2663caac3903fff6
#
_entry.id   835b2d035f5c992f2663caac3903fff6
#
_cell.length_a   1.000
_cell.length_b   1.000
_cell.length_c   1.000
_cell.angle_alpha   90.00
_cell.angle_beta   90.00
_cell.angle_gamma   90.00
#
_symmetry.space_group_name_H-M   'P 1'
#
loop_
_entity.id
_entity.type
_entity.pdbx_description
1 polymer ?
#
loop_
_entity_poly.entity_id
_entity_poly.type
_entity_poly.pdbx_seq_one_letter_code
_entity_poly.pdbx_strand_id
1 'polypeptide(L)'
;MSNSVETLLFALNLMPEVVAFEQVQAAIDEHYDYTPTRFTNGSGDDMVINEAGTNEGSCKIFAFAKLHNLNDEQTLACFGHFFRDHVLSNPEGDDHANIRTFMRHSLKDVHFDGEALKPR
;
A
#
# COMPACT_ATOMS: atom_id res chain seq x y z
N MET A 1 1.40 26.07 -4.79
CA MET A 1 0.31 25.16 -5.05
C MET A 1 0.71 23.76 -4.61
N SER A 2 -0.06 23.13 -3.74
CA SER A 2 0.26 21.78 -3.29
C SER A 2 -0.06 20.79 -4.41
N ASN A 3 0.72 19.72 -4.48
CA ASN A 3 0.44 18.64 -5.43
C ASN A 3 -0.38 17.53 -4.74
N SER A 4 -0.83 16.57 -5.53
CA SER A 4 -1.69 15.50 -5.01
C SER A 4 -0.99 14.62 -3.99
N VAL A 5 0.34 14.47 -4.08
CA VAL A 5 1.10 13.70 -3.09
C VAL A 5 1.15 14.45 -1.75
N GLU A 6 1.41 15.75 -1.77
CA GLU A 6 1.42 16.54 -0.53
C GLU A 6 0.05 16.52 0.15
N THR A 7 -1.01 16.67 -0.62
CA THR A 7 -2.37 16.61 -0.10
C THR A 7 -2.66 15.25 0.50
N LEU A 8 -2.24 14.18 -0.16
CA LEU A 8 -2.42 12.81 0.32
C LEU A 8 -1.67 12.58 1.64
N LEU A 9 -0.40 13.00 1.71
CA LEU A 9 0.40 12.82 2.92
C LEU A 9 -0.19 13.59 4.09
N PHE A 10 -0.72 14.80 3.83
CA PHE A 10 -1.40 15.58 4.86
C PHE A 10 -2.63 14.84 5.39
N ALA A 11 -3.44 14.26 4.49
CA ALA A 11 -4.63 13.50 4.88
C ALA A 11 -4.26 12.23 5.66
N LEU A 12 -3.21 11.52 5.23
CA LEU A 12 -2.74 10.33 5.93
C LEU A 12 -2.27 10.64 7.36
N ASN A 13 -1.72 11.84 7.55
CA ASN A 13 -1.24 12.25 8.86
C ASN A 13 -2.37 12.68 9.80
N LEU A 14 -3.34 13.44 9.28
CA LEU A 14 -4.38 14.05 10.11
C LEU A 14 -5.71 13.31 10.11
N MET A 15 -6.07 12.66 9.01
CA MET A 15 -7.37 12.01 8.88
C MET A 15 -7.30 10.80 7.94
N PRO A 16 -6.51 9.78 8.33
CA PRO A 16 -6.33 8.60 7.46
C PRO A 16 -7.63 7.89 7.11
N GLU A 17 -8.65 8.01 7.95
CA GLU A 17 -9.94 7.35 7.76
C GLU A 17 -10.74 7.86 6.55
N VAL A 18 -10.37 9.01 5.98
CA VAL A 18 -11.09 9.55 4.81
C VAL A 18 -10.31 9.34 3.51
N VAL A 19 -9.11 8.75 3.58
CA VAL A 19 -8.30 8.51 2.38
C VAL A 19 -8.93 7.39 1.55
N ALA A 20 -9.04 7.61 0.23
CA ALA A 20 -9.60 6.64 -0.70
C ALA A 20 -8.50 5.94 -1.48
N PHE A 21 -8.70 4.65 -1.77
CA PHE A 21 -7.76 3.87 -2.58
C PHE A 21 -7.50 4.55 -3.93
N GLU A 22 -8.55 5.02 -4.58
CA GLU A 22 -8.47 5.68 -5.90
C GLU A 22 -7.66 6.97 -5.83
N GLN A 23 -7.77 7.71 -4.72
CA GLN A 23 -6.99 8.91 -4.48
C GLN A 23 -5.50 8.59 -4.43
N VAL A 24 -5.14 7.51 -3.74
CA VAL A 24 -3.75 7.08 -3.61
C VAL A 24 -3.20 6.66 -4.97
N GLN A 25 -3.95 5.83 -5.69
CA GLN A 25 -3.52 5.34 -7.00
C GLN A 25 -3.32 6.51 -7.98
N ALA A 26 -4.23 7.48 -7.97
CA ALA A 26 -4.14 8.65 -8.85
C ALA A 26 -2.90 9.50 -8.51
N ALA A 27 -2.62 9.72 -7.24
CA ALA A 27 -1.45 10.50 -6.83
C ALA A 27 -0.16 9.80 -7.25
N ILE A 28 -0.10 8.50 -7.10
CA ILE A 28 1.07 7.71 -7.50
C ILE A 28 1.26 7.79 -9.02
N ASP A 29 0.19 7.58 -9.79
CA ASP A 29 0.28 7.60 -11.25
C ASP A 29 0.68 8.97 -11.78
N GLU A 30 0.30 10.03 -11.08
CA GLU A 30 0.61 11.40 -11.49
C GLU A 30 2.06 11.79 -11.23
N HIS A 31 2.66 11.30 -10.15
CA HIS A 31 3.96 11.80 -9.68
C HIS A 31 5.09 10.78 -9.68
N TYR A 32 4.82 9.55 -10.05
CA TYR A 32 5.84 8.48 -10.05
C TYR A 32 5.80 7.69 -11.33
N ASP A 33 6.96 7.18 -11.72
CA ASP A 33 7.04 6.15 -12.76
C ASP A 33 6.97 4.78 -12.07
N TYR A 34 6.01 3.98 -12.46
CA TYR A 34 5.81 2.65 -11.90
C TYR A 34 6.44 1.59 -12.81
N THR A 35 7.21 0.69 -12.20
CA THR A 35 7.77 -0.47 -12.87
C THR A 35 7.25 -1.72 -12.16
N PRO A 36 6.54 -2.62 -12.85
CA PRO A 36 6.13 -3.88 -12.22
C PRO A 36 7.33 -4.58 -11.59
N THR A 37 7.20 -4.92 -10.31
CA THR A 37 8.32 -5.44 -9.53
C THR A 37 7.81 -6.56 -8.61
N ARG A 38 8.52 -7.66 -8.57
CA ARG A 38 8.21 -8.73 -7.63
C ARG A 38 8.45 -8.23 -6.21
N PHE A 39 7.54 -8.56 -5.30
CA PHE A 39 7.72 -8.25 -3.89
C PHE A 39 7.15 -9.36 -3.00
N THR A 40 7.68 -9.45 -1.79
CA THR A 40 7.17 -10.37 -0.78
C THR A 40 6.60 -9.58 0.38
N ASN A 41 5.59 -10.16 1.05
CA ASN A 41 4.87 -9.51 2.14
C ASN A 41 4.68 -10.56 3.23
N GLY A 42 5.20 -10.27 4.42
CA GLY A 42 5.16 -11.21 5.52
C GLY A 42 6.41 -12.08 5.59
N SER A 43 6.43 -13.02 6.51
CA SER A 43 7.57 -13.90 6.71
C SER A 43 7.12 -15.31 7.07
N GLY A 44 8.02 -16.28 6.89
CA GLY A 44 7.75 -17.68 7.22
C GLY A 44 6.60 -18.24 6.40
N ASP A 45 5.73 -18.97 7.06
CA ASP A 45 4.59 -19.64 6.40
C ASP A 45 3.51 -18.64 5.97
N ASP A 46 3.56 -17.42 6.49
CA ASP A 46 2.60 -16.37 6.15
C ASP A 46 3.03 -15.53 4.94
N MET A 47 4.22 -15.77 4.41
CA MET A 47 4.72 -14.93 3.33
C MET A 47 3.86 -15.04 2.08
N VAL A 48 3.46 -13.89 1.54
CA VAL A 48 2.78 -13.80 0.25
C VAL A 48 3.80 -13.35 -0.78
N ILE A 49 3.96 -14.12 -1.84
CA ILE A 49 4.87 -13.80 -2.94
C ILE A 49 4.05 -13.20 -4.06
N ASN A 50 4.42 -12.01 -4.49
CA ASN A 50 3.71 -11.28 -5.53
C ASN A 50 4.65 -11.11 -6.73
N GLU A 51 4.41 -11.86 -7.81
CA GLU A 51 5.22 -11.73 -9.01
C GLU A 51 4.97 -10.38 -9.68
N ALA A 52 5.98 -9.92 -10.44
CA ALA A 52 5.88 -8.64 -11.14
C ALA A 52 4.62 -8.61 -12.01
N GLY A 53 3.86 -7.51 -11.91
CA GLY A 53 2.63 -7.35 -12.67
C GLY A 53 1.38 -7.93 -12.01
N THR A 54 1.52 -8.52 -10.82
CA THR A 54 0.37 -9.00 -10.06
C THR A 54 0.18 -8.12 -8.83
N ASN A 55 -1.08 -7.95 -8.40
CA ASN A 55 -1.42 -7.12 -7.24
C ASN A 55 -0.77 -5.74 -7.32
N GLU A 56 -0.91 -5.11 -8.48
CA GLU A 56 -0.21 -3.86 -8.76
C GLU A 56 -0.63 -2.71 -7.85
N GLY A 57 -1.89 -2.67 -7.44
CA GLY A 57 -2.35 -1.68 -6.47
C GLY A 57 -1.59 -1.79 -5.15
N SER A 58 -1.42 -3.01 -4.64
CA SER A 58 -0.66 -3.26 -3.41
C SER A 58 0.82 -2.93 -3.60
N CYS A 59 1.38 -3.29 -4.75
CA CYS A 59 2.77 -2.99 -5.08
C CYS A 59 3.03 -1.48 -5.00
N LYS A 60 2.17 -0.69 -5.63
CA LYS A 60 2.28 0.76 -5.63
C LYS A 60 2.17 1.33 -4.21
N ILE A 61 1.19 0.86 -3.43
CA ILE A 61 0.97 1.35 -2.07
C ILE A 61 2.15 1.04 -1.16
N PHE A 62 2.64 -0.20 -1.17
CA PHE A 62 3.76 -0.56 -0.30
C PHE A 62 5.04 0.18 -0.70
N ALA A 63 5.29 0.35 -2.00
CA ALA A 63 6.44 1.11 -2.47
C ALA A 63 6.33 2.58 -2.05
N PHE A 64 5.15 3.18 -2.19
CA PHE A 64 4.88 4.54 -1.75
C PHE A 64 5.11 4.68 -0.23
N ALA A 65 4.61 3.72 0.53
CA ALA A 65 4.77 3.73 1.98
C ALA A 65 6.24 3.69 2.40
N LYS A 66 7.05 2.88 1.72
CA LYS A 66 8.49 2.82 2.01
C LYS A 66 9.20 4.11 1.65
N LEU A 67 8.86 4.72 0.51
CA LEU A 67 9.46 5.99 0.09
C LEU A 67 9.18 7.13 1.08
N HIS A 68 8.00 7.13 1.68
CA HIS A 68 7.56 8.20 2.57
C HIS A 68 7.58 7.81 4.05
N ASN A 69 8.11 6.64 4.38
CA ASN A 69 8.22 6.16 5.75
C ASN A 69 6.89 6.19 6.50
N LEU A 70 5.84 5.74 5.82
CA LEU A 70 4.52 5.67 6.46
C LEU A 70 4.50 4.61 7.57
N ASN A 71 3.69 4.86 8.59
CA ASN A 71 3.47 3.84 9.62
C ASN A 71 2.42 2.83 9.12
N ASP A 72 2.16 1.81 9.93
CA ASP A 72 1.24 0.73 9.54
C ASP A 72 -0.18 1.26 9.33
N GLU A 73 -0.65 2.14 10.22
CA GLU A 73 -1.99 2.73 10.11
C GLU A 73 -2.15 3.53 8.82
N GLN A 74 -1.16 4.36 8.50
CA GLN A 74 -1.17 5.16 7.29
C GLN A 74 -1.12 4.29 6.05
N THR A 75 -0.30 3.24 6.07
CA THR A 75 -0.20 2.31 4.95
C THR A 75 -1.52 1.59 4.71
N LEU A 76 -2.15 1.10 5.77
CA LEU A 76 -3.47 0.44 5.65
C LEU A 76 -4.53 1.40 5.16
N ALA A 77 -4.48 2.66 5.58
CA ALA A 77 -5.42 3.69 5.13
C ALA A 77 -5.38 3.87 3.61
N CYS A 78 -4.22 3.67 2.99
CA CYS A 78 -4.05 3.80 1.53
C CYS A 78 -4.89 2.79 0.76
N PHE A 79 -5.30 1.69 1.37
CA PHE A 79 -6.16 0.70 0.74
C PHE A 79 -7.64 1.10 0.77
N GLY A 80 -7.98 2.15 1.53
CA GLY A 80 -9.33 2.71 1.56
C GLY A 80 -10.38 1.68 1.95
N HIS A 81 -11.46 1.61 1.16
CA HIS A 81 -12.58 0.72 1.50
C HIS A 81 -12.21 -0.76 1.46
N PHE A 82 -11.17 -1.15 0.72
CA PHE A 82 -10.72 -2.54 0.73
C PHE A 82 -10.28 -2.97 2.12
N PHE A 83 -9.65 -2.07 2.86
CA PHE A 83 -9.28 -2.34 4.24
C PHE A 83 -10.44 -2.10 5.18
N ARG A 84 -11.05 -0.90 5.14
CA ARG A 84 -12.05 -0.49 6.12
C ARG A 84 -13.36 -1.29 6.02
N ASP A 85 -13.81 -1.56 4.79
CA ASP A 85 -15.11 -2.21 4.58
C ASP A 85 -15.01 -3.69 4.31
N HIS A 86 -14.01 -4.13 3.55
CA HIS A 86 -13.90 -5.55 3.19
C HIS A 86 -13.16 -6.36 4.23
N VAL A 87 -12.01 -5.87 4.70
CA VAL A 87 -11.18 -6.65 5.63
C VAL A 87 -11.66 -6.52 7.07
N LEU A 88 -11.86 -5.31 7.56
CA LEU A 88 -12.28 -5.09 8.95
C LEU A 88 -13.67 -5.64 9.23
N SER A 89 -14.57 -5.59 8.24
CA SER A 89 -15.94 -6.13 8.39
C SER A 89 -15.99 -7.64 8.26
N ASN A 90 -14.89 -8.27 7.83
CA ASN A 90 -14.85 -9.72 7.62
C ASN A 90 -13.50 -10.25 8.07
N PRO A 91 -13.22 -10.20 9.39
CA PRO A 91 -11.88 -10.53 9.91
C PRO A 91 -11.46 -11.96 9.67
N GLU A 92 -12.43 -12.86 9.45
CA GLU A 92 -12.14 -14.28 9.20
C GLU A 92 -12.08 -14.63 7.72
N GLY A 93 -12.21 -13.63 6.83
CA GLY A 93 -12.14 -13.87 5.40
C GLY A 93 -10.74 -14.17 4.91
N ASP A 94 -10.64 -14.63 3.66
CA ASP A 94 -9.36 -14.97 3.03
C ASP A 94 -9.06 -14.15 1.78
N ASP A 95 -9.91 -13.17 1.45
CA ASP A 95 -9.65 -12.24 0.36
C ASP A 95 -8.64 -11.16 0.80
N HIS A 96 -8.13 -10.38 -0.15
CA HIS A 96 -7.19 -9.30 0.12
C HIS A 96 -5.99 -9.78 0.95
N ALA A 97 -5.35 -10.85 0.49
CA ALA A 97 -4.26 -11.50 1.21
C ALA A 97 -3.14 -10.53 1.61
N ASN A 98 -2.80 -9.57 0.75
CA ASN A 98 -1.74 -8.61 1.06
C ASN A 98 -2.10 -7.70 2.23
N ILE A 99 -3.36 -7.25 2.31
CA ILE A 99 -3.80 -6.42 3.43
C ILE A 99 -3.76 -7.21 4.72
N ARG A 100 -4.32 -8.42 4.71
CA ARG A 100 -4.40 -9.26 5.91
C ARG A 100 -3.03 -9.67 6.42
N THR A 101 -2.13 -10.02 5.51
CA THR A 101 -0.75 -10.38 5.88
C THR A 101 -0.01 -9.17 6.43
N PHE A 102 -0.18 -8.00 5.80
CA PHE A 102 0.44 -6.77 6.29
C PHE A 102 -0.02 -6.44 7.72
N MET A 103 -1.28 -6.68 8.04
CA MET A 103 -1.79 -6.44 9.39
C MET A 103 -1.07 -7.26 10.46
N ARG A 104 -0.55 -8.43 10.07
CA ARG A 104 0.17 -9.31 11.00
C ARG A 104 1.68 -9.02 11.04
N HIS A 105 2.25 -8.53 9.95
CA HIS A 105 3.72 -8.46 9.79
C HIS A 105 4.31 -7.07 9.64
N SER A 106 3.52 -6.08 9.24
CA SER A 106 3.91 -4.69 9.03
C SER A 106 4.85 -4.46 7.84
N LEU A 107 5.20 -3.19 7.62
CA LEU A 107 6.00 -2.77 6.46
C LEU A 107 7.44 -3.30 6.49
N LYS A 108 7.97 -3.59 7.66
CA LYS A 108 9.33 -4.13 7.78
C LYS A 108 9.49 -5.47 7.07
N ASP A 109 8.40 -6.21 6.90
CA ASP A 109 8.42 -7.52 6.24
C ASP A 109 7.96 -7.45 4.79
N VAL A 110 7.85 -6.26 4.21
CA VAL A 110 7.62 -6.08 2.77
C VAL A 110 8.96 -5.82 2.10
N HIS A 111 9.33 -6.68 1.14
CA HIS A 111 10.63 -6.59 0.46
C HIS A 111 10.43 -6.61 -1.05
N PHE A 112 11.06 -5.66 -1.74
CA PHE A 112 10.99 -5.53 -3.19
C PHE A 112 12.29 -6.04 -3.83
N ASP A 113 12.17 -6.70 -4.98
CA ASP A 113 13.31 -7.14 -5.77
C ASP A 113 13.94 -6.01 -6.58
N GLY A 114 13.31 -4.86 -6.63
CA GLY A 114 13.80 -3.70 -7.36
C GLY A 114 13.07 -2.44 -6.96
N GLU A 115 13.18 -1.39 -7.77
CA GLU A 115 12.55 -0.11 -7.52
C GLU A 115 11.23 -0.02 -8.28
N ALA A 116 10.11 -0.22 -7.56
CA ALA A 116 8.78 -0.20 -8.17
C ALA A 116 8.31 1.22 -8.50
N LEU A 117 8.64 2.20 -7.67
CA LEU A 117 8.27 3.59 -7.89
C LEU A 117 9.49 4.48 -7.92
N LYS A 118 9.54 5.35 -8.92
CA LYS A 118 10.59 6.33 -9.07
C LYS A 118 9.96 7.71 -9.21
N PRO A 119 10.29 8.66 -8.33
CA PRO A 119 9.73 10.01 -8.44
C PRO A 119 10.10 10.66 -9.77
N ARG A 120 9.15 11.33 -10.37
CA ARG A 120 9.37 12.10 -11.59
C ARG A 120 9.95 13.46 -11.31
#